data_33389111ad6c37c9f6a6f899c8f71441
#
_entry.id   33389111ad6c37c9f6a6f899c8f71441
#
_cell.length_a   1.000
_cell.length_b   1.000
_cell.length_c   1.000
_cell.angle_alpha   90.00
_cell.angle_beta   90.00
_cell.angle_gamma   90.00
#
_symmetry.space_group_name_H-M   'P 1'
#
loop_
_entity.id
_entity.type
_entity.pdbx_description
1 polymer ?
#
loop_
_entity_poly.entity_id
_entity_poly.type
_entity_poly.pdbx_seq_one_letter_code
_entity_poly.pdbx_strand_id
1 'polypeptide(L)'
;MAKKKLPKELEQLVKEVQTLNNELKEEESKIIPITEREGYWDFPSSVEIQFFDPLYSYEITGYKPINETRSLDFNPEWFIETRKVYEQTGKYCTHLFGSKKFREFWKEQYIRCKNGYTVNGYTITGDHYFFLNFYTLPLVDKVEKAGGGRPEGFPNFSEAQYQWFHYYEMAKRTRKHCNMMKARGVGFSEINASMAACMFTIIRQSMSIIACHDQKKVGDTLKKVWHAMAFLDNETGGGMHKNKQLKNTDTEKQAGEFIQQNGNKIPSGWQSTVRGINADDPQKIRGDRADLLIYDEAGSWPDLKKAVIQGEALVNIGGTRFGIKIIGGTGGDKGPALDGLKSIYYNPDAYDVLPFRHRYTQTGEQALTGFFIPAFAQVWDCLDHRGYCDREKAKKKLQKSRDKFLNDPEGLI
;
A
#
# COMPACT_ATOMS: atom_id res chain seq x y z
N MET A 1 8.65 -44.72 35.09
CA MET A 1 9.20 -44.40 33.77
C MET A 1 10.24 -43.29 33.93
N ALA A 2 11.51 -43.58 33.70
CA ALA A 2 12.61 -42.63 33.87
C ALA A 2 12.52 -41.56 32.71
N LYS A 3 12.41 -40.28 33.06
CA LYS A 3 12.51 -39.16 32.08
C LYS A 3 13.90 -39.24 31.44
N LYS A 4 13.95 -39.56 30.15
CA LYS A 4 15.18 -39.45 29.33
C LYS A 4 15.66 -38.00 29.41
N LYS A 5 16.87 -37.77 29.94
CA LYS A 5 17.52 -36.46 29.89
C LYS A 5 17.80 -36.12 28.43
N LEU A 6 17.38 -34.92 28.04
CA LEU A 6 17.72 -34.36 26.71
C LEU A 6 19.25 -34.22 26.58
N PRO A 7 19.78 -34.35 25.36
CA PRO A 7 21.19 -34.04 25.11
C PRO A 7 21.51 -32.57 25.51
N LYS A 8 22.67 -32.33 26.10
CA LYS A 8 23.07 -31.00 26.61
C LYS A 8 22.94 -29.88 25.58
N GLU A 9 23.23 -30.16 24.30
CA GLU A 9 23.09 -29.22 23.20
C GLU A 9 21.62 -28.82 22.96
N LEU A 10 20.71 -29.76 23.11
CA LEU A 10 19.27 -29.50 22.98
C LEU A 10 18.72 -28.70 24.17
N GLU A 11 19.24 -28.94 25.37
CA GLU A 11 18.89 -28.14 26.55
C GLU A 11 19.37 -26.71 26.45
N GLN A 12 20.52 -26.48 25.81
CA GLN A 12 21.06 -25.16 25.58
C GLN A 12 20.24 -24.42 24.51
N LEU A 13 19.89 -25.08 23.42
CA LEU A 13 19.05 -24.53 22.34
C LEU A 13 17.66 -24.14 22.86
N VAL A 14 17.05 -24.98 23.71
CA VAL A 14 15.77 -24.69 24.35
C VAL A 14 15.85 -23.45 25.25
N LYS A 15 16.95 -23.28 25.99
CA LYS A 15 17.16 -22.07 26.81
C LYS A 15 17.33 -20.82 25.95
N GLU A 16 18.11 -20.89 24.87
CA GLU A 16 18.30 -19.77 23.94
C GLU A 16 16.98 -19.36 23.29
N VAL A 17 16.16 -20.31 22.83
CA VAL A 17 14.81 -20.04 22.28
C VAL A 17 13.87 -19.45 23.34
N GLN A 18 13.96 -19.91 24.59
CA GLN A 18 13.16 -19.34 25.69
C GLN A 18 13.58 -17.91 26.01
N THR A 19 14.88 -17.61 26.00
CA THR A 19 15.40 -16.24 26.20
C THR A 19 14.95 -15.32 25.10
N LEU A 20 15.10 -15.71 23.83
CA LEU A 20 14.62 -14.95 22.66
C LEU A 20 13.10 -14.72 22.71
N ASN A 21 12.32 -15.72 23.08
CA ASN A 21 10.86 -15.55 23.23
C ASN A 21 10.48 -14.61 24.36
N ASN A 22 11.27 -14.57 25.45
CA ASN A 22 11.03 -13.64 26.54
C ASN A 22 11.43 -12.22 26.16
N GLU A 23 12.55 -12.04 25.45
CA GLU A 23 12.98 -10.75 24.89
C GLU A 23 11.93 -10.21 23.89
N LEU A 24 11.41 -11.06 23.01
CA LEU A 24 10.34 -10.69 22.08
C LEU A 24 9.06 -10.28 22.80
N LYS A 25 8.68 -10.99 23.86
CA LYS A 25 7.50 -10.64 24.69
C LYS A 25 7.72 -9.33 25.47
N GLU A 26 8.94 -9.08 25.95
CA GLU A 26 9.28 -7.80 26.59
C GLU A 26 9.27 -6.64 25.59
N GLU A 27 9.73 -6.85 24.35
CA GLU A 27 9.62 -5.86 23.30
C GLU A 27 8.17 -5.64 22.87
N GLU A 28 7.37 -6.70 22.70
CA GLU A 28 5.94 -6.59 22.44
C GLU A 28 5.18 -5.87 23.56
N SER A 29 5.58 -6.07 24.83
CA SER A 29 4.96 -5.39 25.97
C SER A 29 5.33 -3.90 26.09
N LYS A 30 6.39 -3.45 25.44
CA LYS A 30 6.78 -2.04 25.35
C LYS A 30 6.01 -1.26 24.28
N ILE A 31 5.32 -1.96 23.38
CA ILE A 31 4.49 -1.34 22.34
C ILE A 31 3.18 -0.89 22.99
N ILE A 32 3.10 0.39 23.33
CA ILE A 32 1.84 1.00 23.77
C ILE A 32 0.91 1.05 22.55
N PRO A 33 -0.31 0.48 22.64
CA PRO A 33 -1.28 0.60 21.56
C PRO A 33 -1.45 2.05 21.13
N ILE A 34 -1.56 2.27 19.84
CA ILE A 34 -1.65 3.62 19.24
C ILE A 34 -2.77 4.46 19.86
N THR A 35 -3.88 3.81 20.22
CA THR A 35 -5.06 4.44 20.85
C THR A 35 -4.84 4.82 22.31
N GLU A 36 -3.85 4.24 22.98
CA GLU A 36 -3.55 4.45 24.41
C GLU A 36 -2.39 5.42 24.62
N ARG A 37 -1.70 5.80 23.55
CA ARG A 37 -0.55 6.70 23.65
C ARG A 37 -1.02 8.14 23.84
N GLU A 38 -0.67 8.72 24.98
CA GLU A 38 -0.93 10.12 25.28
C GLU A 38 -0.23 11.03 24.27
N GLY A 39 -0.94 12.03 23.75
CA GLY A 39 -0.43 12.98 22.77
C GLY A 39 -0.20 12.44 21.36
N TYR A 40 -0.49 11.15 21.12
CA TYR A 40 -0.30 10.53 19.79
C TYR A 40 -1.01 11.31 18.66
N TRP A 41 -2.20 11.81 18.97
CA TRP A 41 -3.04 12.52 18.01
C TRP A 41 -2.81 14.03 17.95
N ASP A 42 -1.94 14.57 18.84
CA ASP A 42 -1.66 15.99 18.90
C ASP A 42 -0.60 16.34 17.87
N PHE A 43 -1.03 17.05 16.84
CA PHE A 43 -0.16 17.53 15.78
C PHE A 43 0.29 18.96 16.08
N PRO A 44 1.55 19.30 15.81
CA PRO A 44 2.02 20.68 15.93
C PRO A 44 1.13 21.64 15.14
N SER A 45 0.83 22.79 15.72
CA SER A 45 -0.03 23.80 15.11
C SER A 45 0.52 24.36 13.78
N SER A 46 1.83 24.29 13.60
CA SER A 46 2.54 24.69 12.38
C SER A 46 2.28 23.77 11.18
N VAL A 47 1.76 22.57 11.42
CA VAL A 47 1.54 21.56 10.37
C VAL A 47 0.06 21.49 10.02
N GLU A 48 -0.30 22.01 8.85
CA GLU A 48 -1.68 21.94 8.35
C GLU A 48 -2.08 20.55 7.88
N ILE A 49 -1.12 19.75 7.41
CA ILE A 49 -1.34 18.38 6.95
C ILE A 49 -0.37 17.47 7.66
N GLN A 50 -0.90 16.67 8.54
CA GLN A 50 -0.20 15.57 9.16
C GLN A 50 -1.12 14.37 9.19
N PHE A 51 -0.66 13.24 8.68
CA PHE A 51 -1.52 12.09 8.42
C PHE A 51 -1.41 11.03 9.51
N PHE A 52 -0.30 10.96 10.23
CA PHE A 52 -0.12 10.16 11.44
C PHE A 52 1.10 10.68 12.22
N ASP A 53 1.25 10.24 13.48
CA ASP A 53 2.36 10.64 14.33
C ASP A 53 3.69 10.04 13.82
N PRO A 54 4.64 10.87 13.37
CA PRO A 54 5.91 10.37 12.85
C PRO A 54 6.79 9.71 13.92
N LEU A 55 6.74 10.15 15.17
CA LEU A 55 7.51 9.56 16.26
C LEU A 55 7.01 8.15 16.58
N TYR A 56 5.70 7.99 16.65
CA TYR A 56 5.10 6.68 16.86
C TYR A 56 5.43 5.72 15.72
N SER A 57 5.35 6.20 14.47
CA SER A 57 5.76 5.42 13.32
C SER A 57 7.22 4.96 13.44
N TYR A 58 8.12 5.83 13.86
CA TYR A 58 9.53 5.51 14.05
C TYR A 58 9.75 4.48 15.18
N GLU A 59 9.12 4.67 16.32
CA GLU A 59 9.24 3.75 17.47
C GLU A 59 8.77 2.33 17.14
N ILE A 60 7.65 2.20 16.41
CA ILE A 60 7.09 0.88 16.08
C ILE A 60 7.77 0.23 14.89
N THR A 61 8.03 1.01 13.85
CA THR A 61 8.49 0.46 12.57
C THR A 61 10.01 0.52 12.40
N GLY A 62 10.70 1.34 13.19
CA GLY A 62 12.09 1.70 12.98
C GLY A 62 12.32 2.61 11.76
N TYR A 63 11.25 3.11 11.15
CA TYR A 63 11.32 3.99 9.99
C TYR A 63 11.38 5.45 10.43
N LYS A 64 12.49 6.09 10.14
CA LYS A 64 12.63 7.53 10.41
C LYS A 64 11.77 8.30 9.40
N PRO A 65 10.70 8.98 9.85
CA PRO A 65 9.84 9.74 8.94
C PRO A 65 10.55 10.97 8.42
N ILE A 66 10.03 11.53 7.33
CA ILE A 66 10.39 12.87 6.89
C ILE A 66 9.85 13.84 7.93
N ASN A 67 10.77 14.60 8.49
CA ASN A 67 10.48 15.52 9.58
C ASN A 67 9.63 16.72 9.09
N GLU A 68 8.79 17.24 9.97
CA GLU A 68 7.96 18.42 9.72
C GLU A 68 8.76 19.67 9.37
N THR A 69 9.91 19.84 9.99
CA THR A 69 10.84 20.95 9.71
C THR A 69 11.51 20.82 8.33
N ARG A 70 11.11 19.80 7.57
CA ARG A 70 11.66 19.54 6.24
C ARG A 70 13.17 19.51 6.30
N SER A 71 13.70 18.43 6.86
CA SER A 71 15.15 18.23 6.93
C SER A 71 15.80 18.57 5.58
N LEU A 72 16.69 19.53 5.58
CA LEU A 72 17.34 20.02 4.37
C LEU A 72 18.23 18.97 3.72
N ASP A 73 18.62 17.97 4.49
CA ASP A 73 19.44 16.84 4.06
C ASP A 73 18.62 15.69 3.47
N PHE A 74 17.27 15.69 3.58
CA PHE A 74 16.45 14.67 2.96
C PHE A 74 16.44 14.80 1.44
N ASN A 75 16.76 13.68 0.76
CA ASN A 75 16.72 13.62 -0.70
C ASN A 75 16.04 12.32 -1.15
N PRO A 76 14.85 12.38 -1.79
CA PRO A 76 14.14 11.18 -2.28
C PRO A 76 14.93 10.43 -3.36
N GLU A 77 15.89 11.06 -4.01
CA GLU A 77 16.77 10.46 -5.01
C GLU A 77 17.59 9.27 -4.46
N TRP A 78 17.82 9.22 -3.12
CA TRP A 78 18.48 8.09 -2.47
C TRP A 78 17.69 6.78 -2.57
N PHE A 79 16.38 6.87 -2.72
CA PHE A 79 15.49 5.71 -2.71
C PHE A 79 15.19 5.17 -4.10
N ILE A 80 15.68 5.81 -5.16
CA ILE A 80 15.39 5.46 -6.54
C ILE A 80 16.64 5.10 -7.37
N GLU A 81 17.77 4.80 -6.71
CA GLU A 81 19.02 4.43 -7.38
C GLU A 81 18.84 3.25 -8.32
N THR A 82 18.07 2.25 -7.92
CA THR A 82 17.84 1.03 -8.72
C THR A 82 17.12 1.35 -10.02
N ARG A 83 16.08 2.20 -10.01
CA ARG A 83 15.40 2.62 -11.24
C ARG A 83 16.27 3.53 -12.10
N LYS A 84 17.11 4.39 -11.50
CA LYS A 84 18.03 5.25 -12.27
C LYS A 84 19.00 4.44 -13.12
N VAL A 85 19.51 3.35 -12.58
CA VAL A 85 20.34 2.43 -13.36
C VAL A 85 19.55 1.88 -14.55
N TYR A 86 18.31 1.46 -14.33
CA TYR A 86 17.45 1.02 -15.41
C TYR A 86 17.16 2.11 -16.44
N GLU A 87 16.78 3.32 -16.00
CA GLU A 87 16.50 4.47 -16.88
C GLU A 87 17.71 4.86 -17.74
N GLN A 88 18.93 4.70 -17.22
CA GLN A 88 20.18 5.04 -17.92
C GLN A 88 20.66 3.92 -18.85
N THR A 89 20.44 2.66 -18.49
CA THR A 89 21.09 1.52 -19.17
C THR A 89 20.09 0.57 -19.85
N GLY A 90 18.80 0.72 -19.61
CA GLY A 90 17.75 -0.22 -20.01
C GLY A 90 17.79 -1.55 -19.26
N LYS A 91 18.55 -1.66 -18.17
CA LYS A 91 18.70 -2.90 -17.39
C LYS A 91 18.82 -2.60 -15.90
N TYR A 92 18.09 -3.33 -15.06
CA TYR A 92 18.24 -3.26 -13.60
C TYR A 92 19.57 -3.89 -13.12
N CYS A 93 20.01 -4.95 -13.78
CA CYS A 93 21.16 -5.73 -13.40
C CYS A 93 22.01 -6.07 -14.63
N THR A 94 23.29 -5.71 -14.59
CA THR A 94 24.24 -5.98 -15.67
C THR A 94 24.96 -7.32 -15.53
N HIS A 95 24.76 -8.02 -14.40
CA HIS A 95 25.37 -9.32 -14.17
C HIS A 95 24.69 -10.43 -14.98
N LEU A 96 25.47 -11.40 -15.41
CA LEU A 96 24.98 -12.54 -16.17
C LEU A 96 23.86 -13.28 -15.40
N PHE A 97 22.75 -13.56 -16.09
CA PHE A 97 21.62 -14.32 -15.53
C PHE A 97 22.10 -15.61 -14.85
N GLY A 98 21.58 -15.89 -13.66
CA GLY A 98 21.95 -17.08 -12.88
C GLY A 98 23.33 -17.05 -12.22
N SER A 99 24.17 -16.03 -12.45
CA SER A 99 25.44 -15.87 -11.74
C SER A 99 25.22 -15.59 -10.26
N LYS A 100 26.28 -15.78 -9.43
CA LYS A 100 26.23 -15.44 -7.99
C LYS A 100 25.87 -13.98 -7.78
N LYS A 101 26.51 -13.05 -8.49
CA LYS A 101 26.26 -11.61 -8.39
C LYS A 101 24.84 -11.23 -8.83
N PHE A 102 24.28 -11.88 -9.86
CA PHE A 102 22.88 -11.69 -10.27
C PHE A 102 21.92 -12.08 -9.14
N ARG A 103 22.14 -13.24 -8.51
CA ARG A 103 21.30 -13.70 -7.40
C ARG A 103 21.42 -12.82 -6.16
N GLU A 104 22.62 -12.33 -5.84
CA GLU A 104 22.89 -11.42 -4.73
C GLU A 104 22.17 -10.10 -4.95
N PHE A 105 22.26 -9.50 -6.14
CA PHE A 105 21.55 -8.27 -6.49
C PHE A 105 20.04 -8.41 -6.28
N TRP A 106 19.42 -9.45 -6.87
CA TRP A 106 17.99 -9.62 -6.75
C TRP A 106 17.54 -10.00 -5.34
N LYS A 107 18.34 -10.76 -4.61
CA LYS A 107 18.07 -11.03 -3.18
C LYS A 107 18.00 -9.73 -2.38
N GLU A 108 18.90 -8.80 -2.63
CA GLU A 108 18.88 -7.49 -2.00
C GLU A 108 17.60 -6.71 -2.37
N GLN A 109 17.22 -6.68 -3.65
CA GLN A 109 15.98 -6.02 -4.08
C GLN A 109 14.74 -6.64 -3.39
N TYR A 110 14.68 -7.97 -3.29
CA TYR A 110 13.61 -8.66 -2.55
C TYR A 110 13.56 -8.25 -1.08
N ILE A 111 14.72 -8.15 -0.42
CA ILE A 111 14.80 -7.70 0.98
C ILE A 111 14.29 -6.27 1.12
N ARG A 112 14.70 -5.36 0.24
CA ARG A 112 14.24 -3.96 0.24
C ARG A 112 12.73 -3.86 0.00
N CYS A 113 12.17 -4.60 -0.93
CA CYS A 113 10.72 -4.66 -1.18
C CYS A 113 9.94 -5.28 -0.03
N LYS A 114 10.54 -6.17 0.77
CA LYS A 114 9.88 -6.83 1.90
C LYS A 114 9.96 -6.03 3.19
N ASN A 115 11.13 -5.48 3.49
CA ASN A 115 11.45 -4.92 4.81
C ASN A 115 11.59 -3.38 4.80
N GLY A 116 11.60 -2.75 3.62
CA GLY A 116 11.94 -1.35 3.45
C GLY A 116 13.41 -1.11 3.16
N TYR A 117 13.74 0.14 2.89
CA TYR A 117 15.08 0.57 2.53
C TYR A 117 15.48 1.83 3.29
N THR A 118 16.64 1.78 3.93
CA THR A 118 17.16 2.87 4.77
C THR A 118 18.42 3.45 4.15
N VAL A 119 18.44 4.76 3.99
CA VAL A 119 19.59 5.53 3.50
C VAL A 119 19.74 6.79 4.34
N ASN A 120 20.95 7.09 4.79
CA ASN A 120 21.27 8.30 5.59
C ASN A 120 20.35 8.50 6.80
N GLY A 121 19.91 7.41 7.42
CA GLY A 121 19.01 7.42 8.59
C GLY A 121 17.54 7.65 8.27
N TYR A 122 17.16 7.75 7.00
CA TYR A 122 15.76 7.78 6.55
C TYR A 122 15.36 6.43 5.96
N THR A 123 14.12 6.04 6.19
CA THR A 123 13.60 4.75 5.71
C THR A 123 12.30 4.94 4.94
N ILE A 124 12.15 4.21 3.84
CA ILE A 124 10.86 4.01 3.17
C ILE A 124 10.40 2.56 3.35
N THR A 125 9.09 2.33 3.35
CA THR A 125 8.52 0.98 3.46
C THR A 125 8.81 0.14 2.22
N GLY A 126 8.68 -1.17 2.33
CA GLY A 126 8.95 -2.07 1.22
C GLY A 126 8.00 -1.86 0.04
N ASP A 127 6.71 -1.65 0.32
CA ASP A 127 5.71 -1.34 -0.71
C ASP A 127 6.03 0.00 -1.43
N HIS A 128 6.51 1.01 -0.68
CA HIS A 128 6.93 2.29 -1.27
C HIS A 128 8.19 2.13 -2.11
N TYR A 129 9.17 1.36 -1.64
CA TYR A 129 10.37 1.05 -2.42
C TYR A 129 10.03 0.35 -3.74
N PHE A 130 9.13 -0.63 -3.70
CA PHE A 130 8.63 -1.30 -4.89
C PHE A 130 7.93 -0.34 -5.85
N PHE A 131 7.03 0.51 -5.33
CA PHE A 131 6.31 1.51 -6.11
C PHE A 131 7.26 2.46 -6.86
N LEU A 132 8.30 2.95 -6.20
CA LEU A 132 9.24 3.90 -6.79
C LEU A 132 10.21 3.27 -7.80
N ASN A 133 10.55 1.97 -7.67
CA ASN A 133 11.62 1.36 -8.47
C ASN A 133 11.13 0.30 -9.48
N PHE A 134 9.98 -0.33 -9.25
CA PHE A 134 9.54 -1.50 -10.02
C PHE A 134 8.10 -1.38 -10.55
N TYR A 135 7.49 -0.23 -10.41
CA TYR A 135 6.15 0.07 -10.91
C TYR A 135 6.20 1.22 -11.90
N THR A 136 5.55 1.06 -13.06
CA THR A 136 5.41 2.12 -14.06
C THR A 136 3.96 2.49 -14.26
N LEU A 137 3.72 3.72 -14.66
CA LEU A 137 2.40 4.29 -14.88
C LEU A 137 2.41 5.36 -15.98
N PRO A 138 1.28 5.67 -16.61
CA PRO A 138 1.18 6.78 -17.54
C PRO A 138 1.42 8.12 -16.84
N LEU A 139 2.46 8.86 -17.25
CA LEU A 139 2.81 10.15 -16.66
C LEU A 139 1.84 11.24 -17.14
N VAL A 140 1.12 11.87 -16.20
CA VAL A 140 0.08 12.88 -16.48
C VAL A 140 0.68 14.26 -16.71
N ASP A 141 1.88 14.51 -16.18
CA ASP A 141 2.62 15.77 -16.25
C ASP A 141 3.43 15.93 -17.54
N LYS A 142 3.62 14.85 -18.28
CA LYS A 142 4.39 14.81 -19.53
C LYS A 142 3.49 14.51 -20.74
N VAL A 143 2.42 15.28 -20.91
CA VAL A 143 1.60 15.17 -22.13
C VAL A 143 2.39 15.78 -23.30
N GLU A 144 2.81 14.97 -24.25
CA GLU A 144 3.39 15.47 -25.49
C GLU A 144 2.38 16.31 -26.26
N LYS A 145 2.78 17.53 -26.66
CA LYS A 145 1.93 18.55 -27.26
C LYS A 145 1.38 18.22 -28.65
N ALA A 146 1.72 17.10 -29.23
CA ALA A 146 1.38 16.80 -30.63
C ALA A 146 0.86 15.36 -30.79
N GLY A 147 -0.36 15.09 -30.31
CA GLY A 147 -1.10 13.87 -30.73
C GLY A 147 -0.54 12.52 -30.23
N GLY A 148 0.50 12.53 -29.39
CA GLY A 148 1.06 11.36 -28.75
C GLY A 148 0.27 10.94 -27.49
N GLY A 149 0.31 9.65 -27.15
CA GLY A 149 -0.19 9.13 -25.88
C GLY A 149 0.61 9.65 -24.68
N ARG A 150 0.13 9.42 -23.48
CA ARG A 150 0.90 9.72 -22.26
C ARG A 150 2.12 8.81 -22.20
N PRO A 151 3.34 9.35 -22.07
CA PRO A 151 4.52 8.51 -21.89
C PRO A 151 4.40 7.72 -20.59
N GLU A 152 4.93 6.51 -20.62
CA GLU A 152 5.05 5.67 -19.45
C GLU A 152 6.33 6.01 -18.68
N GLY A 153 6.29 5.93 -17.37
CA GLY A 153 7.45 6.15 -16.52
C GLY A 153 7.21 5.78 -15.06
N PHE A 154 8.22 5.98 -14.25
CA PHE A 154 8.14 5.70 -12.82
C PHE A 154 7.43 6.82 -12.06
N PRO A 155 6.74 6.48 -10.95
CA PRO A 155 6.11 7.48 -10.09
C PRO A 155 7.15 8.39 -9.44
N ASN A 156 6.80 9.67 -9.31
CA ASN A 156 7.59 10.60 -8.52
C ASN A 156 7.31 10.40 -7.02
N PHE A 157 8.31 10.69 -6.19
CA PHE A 157 8.14 10.71 -4.75
C PHE A 157 7.19 11.87 -4.34
N SER A 158 6.28 11.60 -3.42
CA SER A 158 5.48 12.64 -2.78
C SER A 158 5.28 12.36 -1.29
N GLU A 159 5.20 13.42 -0.50
CA GLU A 159 4.98 13.36 0.95
C GLU A 159 3.67 12.64 1.30
N ALA A 160 2.60 12.92 0.56
CA ALA A 160 1.30 12.29 0.78
C ALA A 160 1.35 10.76 0.58
N GLN A 161 2.07 10.30 -0.44
CA GLN A 161 2.26 8.87 -0.69
C GLN A 161 3.19 8.24 0.34
N TYR A 162 4.26 8.94 0.72
CA TYR A 162 5.16 8.49 1.78
C TYR A 162 4.41 8.22 3.08
N GLN A 163 3.56 9.14 3.51
CA GLN A 163 2.76 8.99 4.73
C GLN A 163 1.70 7.88 4.59
N TRP A 164 1.09 7.73 3.42
CA TRP A 164 0.18 6.62 3.16
C TRP A 164 0.86 5.25 3.31
N PHE A 165 2.02 5.06 2.73
CA PHE A 165 2.75 3.80 2.84
C PHE A 165 3.18 3.51 4.28
N HIS A 166 3.54 4.53 5.06
CA HIS A 166 3.82 4.38 6.49
C HIS A 166 2.56 4.02 7.29
N TYR A 167 1.43 4.68 7.01
CA TYR A 167 0.14 4.35 7.61
C TYR A 167 -0.27 2.91 7.33
N TYR A 168 -0.13 2.44 6.10
CA TYR A 168 -0.37 1.05 5.73
C TYR A 168 0.56 0.08 6.46
N GLU A 169 1.84 0.39 6.53
CA GLU A 169 2.81 -0.45 7.27
C GLU A 169 2.46 -0.52 8.77
N MET A 170 2.07 0.59 9.36
CA MET A 170 1.62 0.63 10.75
C MET A 170 0.33 -0.20 10.94
N ALA A 171 -0.62 -0.09 10.02
CA ALA A 171 -1.84 -0.89 10.05
C ALA A 171 -1.53 -2.39 10.00
N LYS A 172 -0.58 -2.82 9.15
CA LYS A 172 -0.10 -4.22 9.12
C LYS A 172 0.44 -4.66 10.48
N ARG A 173 1.29 -3.86 11.11
CA ARG A 173 1.93 -4.19 12.40
C ARG A 173 0.96 -4.21 13.57
N THR A 174 0.00 -3.31 13.57
CA THR A 174 -1.04 -3.23 14.60
C THR A 174 -2.26 -4.11 14.31
N ARG A 175 -2.26 -4.84 13.17
CA ARG A 175 -3.37 -5.69 12.72
C ARG A 175 -4.68 -4.93 12.58
N LYS A 176 -4.61 -3.66 12.18
CA LYS A 176 -5.76 -2.82 11.87
C LYS A 176 -5.99 -2.76 10.35
N HIS A 177 -7.17 -2.35 9.94
CA HIS A 177 -7.47 -2.09 8.55
C HIS A 177 -7.09 -0.65 8.17
N CYS A 178 -7.07 -0.37 6.87
CA CYS A 178 -6.85 0.97 6.34
C CYS A 178 -8.14 1.53 5.76
N ASN A 179 -8.40 2.79 6.02
CA ASN A 179 -9.40 3.55 5.28
C ASN A 179 -8.76 4.83 4.74
N MET A 180 -9.04 5.16 3.47
CA MET A 180 -8.57 6.40 2.86
C MET A 180 -9.72 7.15 2.20
N MET A 181 -9.97 8.36 2.66
CA MET A 181 -10.74 9.35 1.92
C MET A 181 -9.80 10.31 1.21
N LYS A 182 -10.00 10.54 -0.07
CA LYS A 182 -9.05 11.30 -0.88
C LYS A 182 -9.74 12.16 -1.93
N ALA A 183 -9.05 13.19 -2.41
CA ALA A 183 -9.41 13.91 -3.63
C ALA A 183 -9.05 13.09 -4.89
N ARG A 184 -9.59 13.47 -6.03
CA ARG A 184 -9.19 12.91 -7.33
C ARG A 184 -7.72 13.26 -7.65
N GLY A 185 -7.04 12.37 -8.39
CA GLY A 185 -5.67 12.62 -8.87
C GLY A 185 -4.55 12.22 -7.91
N VAL A 186 -4.85 11.64 -6.74
CA VAL A 186 -3.82 11.16 -5.77
C VAL A 186 -3.10 9.89 -6.24
N GLY A 187 -3.62 9.21 -7.27
CA GLY A 187 -3.02 7.96 -7.76
C GLY A 187 -3.36 6.73 -6.92
N PHE A 188 -4.44 6.76 -6.14
CA PHE A 188 -4.79 5.68 -5.21
C PHE A 188 -4.93 4.30 -5.87
N SER A 189 -5.60 4.20 -7.03
CA SER A 189 -5.72 2.93 -7.75
C SER A 189 -4.37 2.45 -8.32
N GLU A 190 -3.42 3.36 -8.64
CA GLU A 190 -2.05 3.00 -9.01
C GLU A 190 -1.28 2.44 -7.80
N ILE A 191 -1.41 3.10 -6.64
CA ILE A 191 -0.81 2.61 -5.39
C ILE A 191 -1.35 1.23 -5.03
N ASN A 192 -2.67 1.03 -5.08
CA ASN A 192 -3.32 -0.26 -4.81
C ASN A 192 -2.85 -1.36 -5.77
N ALA A 193 -2.76 -1.04 -7.06
CA ALA A 193 -2.26 -1.97 -8.07
C ALA A 193 -0.79 -2.34 -7.82
N SER A 194 0.04 -1.36 -7.48
CA SER A 194 1.44 -1.58 -7.10
C SER A 194 1.57 -2.47 -5.87
N MET A 195 0.76 -2.24 -4.82
CA MET A 195 0.78 -3.05 -3.60
C MET A 195 0.37 -4.50 -3.87
N ALA A 196 -0.67 -4.72 -4.70
CA ALA A 196 -1.07 -6.06 -5.11
C ALA A 196 0.03 -6.75 -5.94
N ALA A 197 0.67 -6.04 -6.87
CA ALA A 197 1.79 -6.56 -7.67
C ALA A 197 3.04 -6.85 -6.81
N CYS A 198 3.34 -5.98 -5.85
CA CYS A 198 4.41 -6.18 -4.86
C CYS A 198 4.16 -7.44 -4.05
N MET A 199 2.99 -7.58 -3.45
CA MET A 199 2.63 -8.74 -2.64
C MET A 199 2.71 -10.04 -3.46
N PHE A 200 2.15 -10.05 -4.67
CA PHE A 200 2.24 -11.19 -5.60
C PHE A 200 3.69 -11.59 -5.89
N THR A 201 4.57 -10.61 -6.08
CA THR A 201 5.95 -10.84 -6.51
C THR A 201 6.86 -11.21 -5.33
N ILE A 202 6.67 -10.60 -4.17
CA ILE A 202 7.59 -10.68 -3.02
C ILE A 202 7.15 -11.72 -1.98
N ILE A 203 5.84 -11.94 -1.82
CA ILE A 203 5.30 -12.83 -0.78
C ILE A 203 4.77 -14.11 -1.41
N ARG A 204 5.43 -15.22 -1.10
CA ARG A 204 5.00 -16.55 -1.57
C ARG A 204 3.64 -16.93 -0.99
N GLN A 205 2.78 -17.55 -1.81
CA GLN A 205 1.44 -18.03 -1.44
C GLN A 205 0.49 -16.93 -0.94
N SER A 206 0.79 -15.67 -1.28
CA SER A 206 -0.09 -14.56 -0.94
C SER A 206 -1.33 -14.53 -1.81
N MET A 207 -2.41 -13.96 -1.25
CA MET A 207 -3.66 -13.70 -1.95
C MET A 207 -4.03 -12.24 -1.83
N SER A 208 -4.06 -11.53 -2.96
CA SER A 208 -4.59 -10.17 -3.07
C SER A 208 -5.92 -10.19 -3.80
N ILE A 209 -6.94 -9.59 -3.23
CA ILE A 209 -8.27 -9.44 -3.82
C ILE A 209 -8.55 -7.96 -4.03
N ILE A 210 -8.91 -7.59 -5.27
CA ILE A 210 -9.35 -6.24 -5.62
C ILE A 210 -10.85 -6.29 -5.90
N ALA A 211 -11.63 -5.62 -5.08
CA ALA A 211 -13.06 -5.55 -5.19
C ALA A 211 -13.50 -4.14 -5.59
N CYS A 212 -14.39 -4.03 -6.56
CA CYS A 212 -15.16 -2.84 -6.90
C CYS A 212 -16.63 -3.22 -7.07
N HIS A 213 -17.53 -2.26 -6.91
CA HIS A 213 -18.95 -2.50 -7.14
C HIS A 213 -19.31 -2.53 -8.64
N ASP A 214 -18.42 -2.07 -9.49
CA ASP A 214 -18.58 -1.98 -10.94
C ASP A 214 -17.54 -2.85 -11.65
N GLN A 215 -18.00 -3.72 -12.56
CA GLN A 215 -17.14 -4.68 -13.29
C GLN A 215 -16.06 -3.99 -14.10
N LYS A 216 -16.38 -2.84 -14.74
CA LYS A 216 -15.43 -2.09 -15.54
C LYS A 216 -14.28 -1.56 -14.66
N LYS A 217 -14.63 -1.01 -13.48
CA LYS A 217 -13.64 -0.49 -12.53
C LYS A 217 -12.73 -1.59 -11.98
N VAL A 218 -13.26 -2.79 -11.69
CA VAL A 218 -12.43 -3.96 -11.35
C VAL A 218 -11.43 -4.22 -12.47
N GLY A 219 -11.92 -4.32 -13.72
CA GLY A 219 -11.08 -4.57 -14.88
C GLY A 219 -10.00 -3.50 -15.08
N ASP A 220 -10.34 -2.24 -14.88
CA ASP A 220 -9.39 -1.13 -15.04
C ASP A 220 -8.28 -1.15 -13.98
N THR A 221 -8.59 -1.51 -12.73
CA THR A 221 -7.57 -1.66 -11.68
C THR A 221 -6.73 -2.91 -11.89
N LEU A 222 -7.34 -4.04 -12.30
CA LEU A 222 -6.59 -5.26 -12.63
C LEU A 222 -5.63 -5.07 -13.80
N LYS A 223 -6.01 -4.31 -14.86
CA LYS A 223 -5.11 -3.98 -15.97
C LYS A 223 -3.82 -3.31 -15.50
N LYS A 224 -3.89 -2.45 -14.48
CA LYS A 224 -2.71 -1.81 -13.88
C LYS A 224 -1.81 -2.84 -13.18
N VAL A 225 -2.40 -3.80 -12.47
CA VAL A 225 -1.64 -4.91 -11.86
C VAL A 225 -1.00 -5.78 -12.93
N TRP A 226 -1.76 -6.12 -14.00
CA TRP A 226 -1.24 -6.94 -15.10
C TRP A 226 -0.13 -6.24 -15.87
N HIS A 227 -0.25 -4.92 -16.03
CA HIS A 227 0.79 -4.08 -16.60
C HIS A 227 2.07 -4.13 -15.76
N ALA A 228 1.96 -3.92 -14.45
CA ALA A 228 3.10 -4.03 -13.54
C ALA A 228 3.77 -5.42 -13.60
N MET A 229 2.97 -6.49 -13.62
CA MET A 229 3.52 -7.85 -13.75
C MET A 229 4.23 -8.07 -15.09
N ALA A 230 3.67 -7.54 -16.19
CA ALA A 230 4.29 -7.62 -17.50
C ALA A 230 5.60 -6.84 -17.57
N PHE A 231 5.63 -5.64 -16.98
CA PHE A 231 6.86 -4.86 -16.83
C PHE A 231 7.94 -5.64 -16.08
N LEU A 232 7.60 -6.24 -14.94
CA LEU A 232 8.55 -7.04 -14.16
C LEU A 232 9.05 -8.27 -14.93
N ASP A 233 8.17 -8.94 -15.67
CA ASP A 233 8.54 -10.11 -16.46
C ASP A 233 9.51 -9.76 -17.60
N ASN A 234 9.28 -8.61 -18.26
CA ASN A 234 10.06 -8.21 -19.42
C ASN A 234 11.37 -7.51 -19.04
N GLU A 235 11.33 -6.64 -18.03
CA GLU A 235 12.40 -5.67 -17.80
C GLU A 235 13.39 -6.08 -16.69
N THR A 236 13.03 -7.05 -15.84
CA THR A 236 13.92 -7.47 -14.75
C THR A 236 14.92 -8.56 -15.14
N GLY A 237 14.96 -8.97 -16.40
CA GLY A 237 15.87 -10.04 -16.86
C GLY A 237 15.67 -11.36 -16.12
N GLY A 238 14.43 -11.66 -15.70
CA GLY A 238 14.07 -12.85 -14.93
C GLY A 238 14.21 -12.72 -13.41
N GLY A 239 14.73 -11.59 -12.91
CA GLY A 239 14.93 -11.39 -11.48
C GLY A 239 13.65 -11.39 -10.65
N MET A 240 12.58 -10.77 -11.18
CA MET A 240 11.27 -10.70 -10.52
C MET A 240 10.16 -11.44 -11.28
N HIS A 241 10.51 -12.15 -12.34
CA HIS A 241 9.55 -12.94 -13.10
C HIS A 241 8.86 -13.99 -12.24
N LYS A 242 7.54 -14.12 -12.39
CA LYS A 242 6.74 -15.19 -11.79
C LYS A 242 5.94 -15.91 -12.86
N ASN A 243 6.21 -17.21 -13.00
CA ASN A 243 5.47 -18.05 -13.93
C ASN A 243 3.99 -18.10 -13.53
N LYS A 244 3.07 -17.72 -14.44
CA LYS A 244 1.63 -17.60 -14.18
C LYS A 244 0.84 -18.75 -14.86
N GLN A 245 1.35 -19.96 -14.79
CA GLN A 245 0.73 -21.12 -15.46
C GLN A 245 -0.42 -21.75 -14.67
N LEU A 246 -0.54 -21.52 -13.36
CA LEU A 246 -1.64 -22.08 -12.58
C LEU A 246 -2.97 -21.41 -12.95
N LYS A 247 -2.98 -20.07 -13.07
CA LYS A 247 -4.07 -19.29 -13.65
C LYS A 247 -3.52 -18.06 -14.38
N ASN A 248 -4.10 -17.77 -15.53
CA ASN A 248 -3.77 -16.57 -16.31
C ASN A 248 -4.99 -16.12 -17.10
N THR A 249 -5.91 -15.46 -16.43
CA THR A 249 -7.15 -14.91 -16.97
C THR A 249 -7.19 -13.39 -16.78
N ASP A 250 -8.19 -12.73 -17.36
CA ASP A 250 -8.40 -11.29 -17.20
C ASP A 250 -8.78 -10.91 -15.78
N THR A 251 -9.36 -11.83 -15.01
CA THR A 251 -9.84 -11.59 -13.64
C THR A 251 -8.98 -12.21 -12.56
N GLU A 252 -8.08 -13.14 -12.91
CA GLU A 252 -7.23 -13.82 -11.92
C GLU A 252 -5.92 -14.27 -12.53
N LYS A 253 -4.82 -13.99 -11.83
CA LYS A 253 -3.51 -14.58 -12.13
C LYS A 253 -2.95 -15.27 -10.89
N GLN A 254 -2.45 -16.50 -11.09
CA GLN A 254 -1.80 -17.28 -10.04
C GLN A 254 -0.44 -17.77 -10.54
N ALA A 255 0.60 -17.48 -9.76
CA ALA A 255 1.96 -17.90 -10.05
C ALA A 255 2.19 -19.37 -9.71
N GLY A 256 2.95 -20.06 -10.53
CA GLY A 256 3.36 -21.44 -10.29
C GLY A 256 3.22 -22.31 -11.53
N GLU A 257 3.34 -23.61 -11.32
CA GLU A 257 3.28 -24.64 -12.34
C GLU A 257 2.61 -25.90 -11.79
N PHE A 258 2.16 -26.78 -12.67
CA PHE A 258 1.71 -28.11 -12.29
C PHE A 258 2.86 -29.09 -12.39
N ILE A 259 3.12 -29.84 -11.31
CA ILE A 259 4.05 -30.96 -11.28
C ILE A 259 3.28 -32.28 -11.24
N GLN A 260 3.87 -33.34 -11.76
CA GLN A 260 3.32 -34.71 -11.63
C GLN A 260 3.86 -35.31 -10.32
N GLN A 261 2.97 -35.74 -9.44
CA GLN A 261 3.32 -36.48 -8.24
C GLN A 261 2.32 -37.64 -8.02
N ASN A 262 2.81 -38.87 -8.03
CA ASN A 262 2.00 -40.07 -7.88
C ASN A 262 0.84 -40.14 -8.89
N GLY A 263 1.07 -39.75 -10.15
CA GLY A 263 0.07 -39.76 -11.21
C GLY A 263 -0.92 -38.54 -11.18
N ASN A 264 -0.87 -37.69 -10.17
CA ASN A 264 -1.74 -36.53 -10.06
C ASN A 264 -0.99 -35.24 -10.44
N LYS A 265 -1.70 -34.29 -11.05
CA LYS A 265 -1.22 -32.92 -11.25
C LYS A 265 -1.39 -32.12 -9.96
N ILE A 266 -0.30 -31.66 -9.38
CA ILE A 266 -0.28 -30.88 -8.13
C ILE A 266 0.27 -29.48 -8.40
N PRO A 267 -0.39 -28.40 -7.90
CA PRO A 267 0.14 -27.06 -7.97
C PRO A 267 1.46 -26.93 -7.21
N SER A 268 2.44 -26.30 -7.81
CA SER A 268 3.77 -26.08 -7.24
C SER A 268 4.30 -24.68 -7.58
N GLY A 269 5.42 -24.31 -6.99
CA GLY A 269 6.10 -23.04 -7.26
C GLY A 269 5.69 -21.93 -6.29
N TRP A 270 5.57 -20.71 -6.78
CA TRP A 270 5.36 -19.52 -5.96
C TRP A 270 3.96 -19.42 -5.36
N GLN A 271 2.93 -19.75 -6.13
CA GLN A 271 1.50 -19.89 -5.74
C GLN A 271 0.82 -18.60 -5.24
N SER A 272 1.44 -17.42 -5.36
CA SER A 272 0.75 -16.18 -5.08
C SER A 272 -0.34 -15.88 -6.12
N THR A 273 -1.40 -15.20 -5.70
CA THR A 273 -2.59 -14.94 -6.51
C THR A 273 -3.02 -13.48 -6.40
N VAL A 274 -3.45 -12.90 -7.53
CA VAL A 274 -4.24 -11.68 -7.55
C VAL A 274 -5.56 -11.97 -8.26
N ARG A 275 -6.68 -11.56 -7.65
CA ARG A 275 -8.03 -11.76 -8.20
C ARG A 275 -8.88 -10.50 -8.06
N GLY A 276 -9.71 -10.24 -9.07
CA GLY A 276 -10.75 -9.22 -9.04
C GLY A 276 -12.11 -9.79 -8.68
N ILE A 277 -12.89 -9.03 -7.93
CA ILE A 277 -14.29 -9.32 -7.60
C ILE A 277 -15.17 -8.14 -8.00
N ASN A 278 -16.17 -8.39 -8.86
CA ASN A 278 -17.27 -7.47 -9.04
C ASN A 278 -18.25 -7.65 -7.87
N ALA A 279 -18.28 -6.70 -6.95
CA ALA A 279 -19.09 -6.73 -5.75
C ALA A 279 -20.37 -5.84 -5.88
N ASP A 280 -21.05 -5.93 -7.03
CA ASP A 280 -22.38 -5.35 -7.23
C ASP A 280 -23.42 -5.89 -6.21
N ASP A 281 -23.19 -7.12 -5.71
CA ASP A 281 -23.83 -7.69 -4.53
C ASP A 281 -22.74 -7.94 -3.45
N PRO A 282 -22.89 -7.39 -2.22
CA PRO A 282 -21.97 -7.64 -1.12
C PRO A 282 -21.70 -9.12 -0.85
N GLN A 283 -22.66 -9.99 -1.12
CA GLN A 283 -22.52 -11.44 -0.91
C GLN A 283 -21.48 -12.11 -1.81
N LYS A 284 -21.06 -11.46 -2.89
CA LYS A 284 -19.98 -11.94 -3.76
C LYS A 284 -18.60 -11.87 -3.11
N ILE A 285 -18.47 -11.08 -2.03
CA ILE A 285 -17.23 -11.00 -1.24
C ILE A 285 -17.20 -12.22 -0.29
N ARG A 286 -16.91 -13.38 -0.86
CA ARG A 286 -16.83 -14.67 -0.16
C ARG A 286 -15.79 -15.57 -0.82
N GLY A 287 -15.39 -16.61 -0.12
CA GLY A 287 -14.56 -17.69 -0.65
C GLY A 287 -13.15 -17.67 -0.07
N ASP A 288 -12.15 -17.35 -0.89
CA ASP A 288 -10.75 -17.51 -0.52
C ASP A 288 -10.30 -16.54 0.57
N ARG A 289 -9.27 -16.94 1.30
CA ARG A 289 -8.60 -16.09 2.29
C ARG A 289 -7.73 -15.05 1.58
N ALA A 290 -7.69 -13.83 2.10
CA ALA A 290 -6.95 -12.74 1.52
C ALA A 290 -5.95 -12.14 2.52
N ASP A 291 -4.69 -12.06 2.11
CA ASP A 291 -3.68 -11.28 2.83
C ASP A 291 -3.92 -9.77 2.64
N LEU A 292 -4.43 -9.40 1.45
CA LEU A 292 -4.78 -8.04 1.08
C LEU A 292 -6.13 -8.00 0.38
N LEU A 293 -7.11 -7.32 0.96
CA LEU A 293 -8.43 -7.10 0.38
C LEU A 293 -8.64 -5.59 0.15
N ILE A 294 -8.69 -5.19 -1.11
CA ILE A 294 -8.80 -3.81 -1.54
C ILE A 294 -10.23 -3.52 -2.00
N TYR A 295 -10.89 -2.54 -1.37
CA TYR A 295 -12.14 -1.95 -1.82
C TYR A 295 -11.81 -0.66 -2.56
N ASP A 296 -11.68 -0.75 -3.88
CA ASP A 296 -11.36 0.41 -4.71
C ASP A 296 -12.62 1.19 -5.10
N GLU A 297 -12.48 2.51 -5.24
CA GLU A 297 -13.59 3.43 -5.50
C GLU A 297 -14.75 3.31 -4.48
N ALA A 298 -14.40 3.09 -3.21
CA ALA A 298 -15.34 2.80 -2.13
C ALA A 298 -16.44 3.88 -1.94
N GLY A 299 -16.18 5.14 -2.29
CA GLY A 299 -17.17 6.22 -2.24
C GLY A 299 -18.32 6.09 -3.25
N SER A 300 -18.27 5.11 -4.16
CA SER A 300 -19.31 4.84 -5.15
C SER A 300 -20.16 3.59 -4.86
N TRP A 301 -19.93 2.89 -3.74
CA TRP A 301 -20.59 1.62 -3.44
C TRP A 301 -21.89 1.84 -2.63
N PRO A 302 -23.05 1.44 -3.14
CA PRO A 302 -24.32 1.61 -2.42
C PRO A 302 -24.37 0.85 -1.08
N ASP A 303 -23.82 -0.37 -1.04
CA ASP A 303 -23.83 -1.27 0.12
C ASP A 303 -22.42 -1.48 0.74
N LEU A 304 -21.54 -0.48 0.70
CA LEU A 304 -20.16 -0.58 1.16
C LEU A 304 -20.03 -1.18 2.56
N LYS A 305 -20.84 -0.72 3.52
CA LYS A 305 -20.79 -1.19 4.91
C LYS A 305 -21.01 -2.70 5.01
N LYS A 306 -22.01 -3.22 4.31
CA LYS A 306 -22.28 -4.66 4.27
C LYS A 306 -21.12 -5.44 3.64
N ALA A 307 -20.58 -4.93 2.53
CA ALA A 307 -19.45 -5.51 1.83
C ALA A 307 -18.21 -5.58 2.72
N VAL A 308 -17.90 -4.52 3.46
CA VAL A 308 -16.75 -4.45 4.39
C VAL A 308 -16.92 -5.42 5.57
N ILE A 309 -18.13 -5.52 6.13
CA ILE A 309 -18.43 -6.48 7.21
C ILE A 309 -18.29 -7.93 6.71
N GLN A 310 -18.84 -8.25 5.54
CA GLN A 310 -18.71 -9.60 4.96
C GLN A 310 -17.29 -9.96 4.63
N GLY A 311 -16.49 -9.01 4.16
CA GLY A 311 -15.07 -9.21 3.87
C GLY A 311 -14.21 -9.49 5.09
N GLU A 312 -14.73 -9.32 6.32
CA GLU A 312 -13.99 -9.71 7.53
C GLU A 312 -13.65 -11.20 7.53
N ALA A 313 -14.55 -12.05 7.04
CA ALA A 313 -14.31 -13.49 6.95
C ALA A 313 -13.17 -13.89 5.99
N LEU A 314 -12.76 -13.00 5.06
CA LEU A 314 -11.65 -13.25 4.14
C LEU A 314 -10.29 -12.95 4.76
N VAL A 315 -10.23 -12.07 5.76
CA VAL A 315 -8.99 -11.61 6.38
C VAL A 315 -8.82 -12.06 7.83
N ASN A 316 -9.80 -12.82 8.35
CA ASN A 316 -9.84 -13.27 9.73
C ASN A 316 -10.28 -14.76 9.80
N ILE A 317 -9.63 -15.56 10.65
CA ILE A 317 -10.00 -16.96 10.92
C ILE A 317 -10.10 -17.15 12.43
N GLY A 318 -11.32 -17.46 12.91
CA GLY A 318 -11.52 -17.78 14.31
C GLY A 318 -11.09 -16.67 15.27
N GLY A 319 -11.26 -15.42 14.91
CA GLY A 319 -10.84 -14.26 15.69
C GLY A 319 -9.37 -13.85 15.48
N THR A 320 -8.60 -14.63 14.74
CA THR A 320 -7.19 -14.28 14.41
C THR A 320 -7.13 -13.61 13.05
N ARG A 321 -6.73 -12.35 13.03
CA ARG A 321 -6.50 -11.58 11.81
C ARG A 321 -5.15 -11.94 11.20
N PHE A 322 -5.15 -12.24 9.90
CA PHE A 322 -3.96 -12.52 9.11
C PHE A 322 -3.83 -11.59 7.90
N GLY A 323 -4.93 -11.02 7.42
CA GLY A 323 -4.96 -10.12 6.27
C GLY A 323 -5.48 -8.73 6.62
N ILE A 324 -5.33 -7.79 5.68
CA ILE A 324 -5.72 -6.39 5.83
C ILE A 324 -6.70 -5.96 4.77
N LYS A 325 -7.69 -5.18 5.16
CA LYS A 325 -8.58 -4.45 4.24
C LYS A 325 -8.05 -3.04 3.99
N ILE A 326 -8.06 -2.62 2.74
CA ILE A 326 -7.87 -1.23 2.33
C ILE A 326 -9.21 -0.76 1.75
N ILE A 327 -9.83 0.22 2.39
CA ILE A 327 -11.13 0.75 2.01
C ILE A 327 -10.92 2.21 1.59
N GLY A 328 -10.96 2.51 0.30
CA GLY A 328 -10.63 3.87 -0.11
C GLY A 328 -11.31 4.33 -1.39
N GLY A 329 -11.47 5.63 -1.48
CA GLY A 329 -12.08 6.25 -2.64
C GLY A 329 -12.19 7.76 -2.52
N THR A 330 -12.67 8.39 -3.60
CA THR A 330 -13.10 9.79 -3.56
C THR A 330 -14.44 9.90 -2.84
N GLY A 331 -14.64 11.02 -2.13
CA GLY A 331 -16.00 11.43 -1.77
C GLY A 331 -16.80 11.58 -3.06
N GLY A 332 -17.80 10.73 -3.26
CA GLY A 332 -18.71 10.81 -4.42
C GLY A 332 -19.79 11.88 -4.22
N ASP A 333 -20.80 11.83 -5.10
CA ASP A 333 -21.99 12.67 -4.98
C ASP A 333 -22.71 12.42 -3.65
N LYS A 334 -23.40 13.44 -3.14
CA LYS A 334 -24.18 13.31 -1.92
C LYS A 334 -25.24 12.22 -2.09
N GLY A 335 -25.17 11.15 -1.27
CA GLY A 335 -26.11 10.04 -1.33
C GLY A 335 -25.62 8.80 -0.57
N PRO A 336 -26.38 7.69 -0.60
CA PRO A 336 -26.10 6.48 0.19
C PRO A 336 -24.71 5.88 -0.02
N ALA A 337 -24.14 6.01 -1.21
CA ALA A 337 -22.79 5.51 -1.50
C ALA A 337 -21.72 6.26 -0.72
N LEU A 338 -21.79 7.60 -0.69
CA LEU A 338 -20.87 8.42 0.09
C LEU A 338 -21.07 8.20 1.61
N ASP A 339 -22.31 7.98 2.06
CA ASP A 339 -22.62 7.75 3.46
C ASP A 339 -21.95 6.46 3.99
N GLY A 340 -21.82 5.45 3.15
CA GLY A 340 -21.08 4.23 3.46
C GLY A 340 -19.61 4.52 3.79
N LEU A 341 -18.90 5.21 2.91
CA LEU A 341 -17.48 5.56 3.10
C LEU A 341 -17.29 6.53 4.27
N LYS A 342 -18.17 7.55 4.41
CA LYS A 342 -18.16 8.46 5.55
C LYS A 342 -18.36 7.73 6.88
N SER A 343 -19.30 6.79 6.93
CA SER A 343 -19.56 6.01 8.15
C SER A 343 -18.32 5.25 8.61
N ILE A 344 -17.57 4.63 7.68
CA ILE A 344 -16.33 3.92 7.99
C ILE A 344 -15.23 4.92 8.40
N TYR A 345 -15.14 6.04 7.69
CA TYR A 345 -14.13 7.07 7.93
C TYR A 345 -14.25 7.72 9.32
N TYR A 346 -15.48 8.07 9.74
CA TYR A 346 -15.73 8.71 11.03
C TYR A 346 -15.93 7.74 12.21
N ASN A 347 -15.97 6.44 11.97
CA ASN A 347 -16.10 5.42 12.98
C ASN A 347 -15.04 4.32 12.82
N PRO A 348 -13.74 4.67 12.86
CA PRO A 348 -12.66 3.71 12.59
C PRO A 348 -12.71 2.50 13.53
N ASP A 349 -13.05 2.67 14.80
CA ASP A 349 -13.12 1.59 15.77
C ASP A 349 -14.19 0.54 15.43
N ALA A 350 -15.35 0.98 14.92
CA ALA A 350 -16.44 0.08 14.53
C ALA A 350 -16.07 -0.86 13.37
N TYR A 351 -15.10 -0.48 12.57
CA TYR A 351 -14.61 -1.24 11.40
C TYR A 351 -13.17 -1.74 11.57
N ASP A 352 -12.63 -1.62 12.76
CA ASP A 352 -11.26 -1.99 13.11
C ASP A 352 -10.20 -1.35 12.18
N VAL A 353 -10.45 -0.13 11.77
CA VAL A 353 -9.55 0.71 10.98
C VAL A 353 -8.55 1.37 11.91
N LEU A 354 -7.29 1.50 11.48
CA LEU A 354 -6.28 2.27 12.20
C LEU A 354 -6.75 3.71 12.35
N PRO A 355 -7.03 4.19 13.57
CA PRO A 355 -7.61 5.50 13.78
C PRO A 355 -6.54 6.59 13.63
N PHE A 356 -7.03 7.78 13.33
CA PHE A 356 -6.23 8.95 13.05
C PHE A 356 -6.90 10.22 13.55
N ARG A 357 -6.19 11.15 14.20
CA ARG A 357 -6.79 12.40 14.65
C ARG A 357 -6.86 13.40 13.51
N HIS A 358 -8.08 13.75 13.11
CA HIS A 358 -8.35 14.62 11.98
C HIS A 358 -8.66 16.04 12.45
N ARG A 359 -8.00 17.04 11.84
CA ARG A 359 -8.18 18.47 12.18
C ARG A 359 -9.23 19.18 11.33
N TYR A 360 -9.66 18.56 10.24
CA TYR A 360 -10.58 19.17 9.28
C TYR A 360 -12.04 18.79 9.55
N THR A 361 -12.48 18.83 10.81
CA THR A 361 -13.88 18.65 11.15
C THR A 361 -14.63 19.97 10.97
N GLN A 362 -15.90 19.91 10.59
CA GLN A 362 -16.74 21.12 10.44
C GLN A 362 -16.92 21.89 11.75
N THR A 363 -16.83 21.21 12.89
CA THR A 363 -16.97 21.78 14.23
C THR A 363 -15.66 22.29 14.81
N GLY A 364 -14.50 22.08 14.14
CA GLY A 364 -13.18 22.36 14.70
C GLY A 364 -12.73 21.39 15.80
N GLU A 365 -13.58 20.45 16.20
CA GLU A 365 -13.22 19.42 17.16
C GLU A 365 -12.32 18.36 16.52
N GLN A 366 -11.39 17.84 17.30
CA GLN A 366 -10.51 16.77 16.85
C GLN A 366 -11.28 15.44 16.92
N ALA A 367 -11.60 14.85 15.78
CA ALA A 367 -12.24 13.55 15.70
C ALA A 367 -11.24 12.46 15.31
N LEU A 368 -11.43 11.24 15.83
CA LEU A 368 -10.72 10.07 15.34
C LEU A 368 -11.37 9.60 14.04
N THR A 369 -10.58 9.49 12.99
CA THR A 369 -11.09 9.17 11.64
C THR A 369 -10.15 8.19 10.92
N GLY A 370 -10.52 7.77 9.71
CA GLY A 370 -9.61 7.17 8.76
C GLY A 370 -8.60 8.19 8.20
N PHE A 371 -7.75 7.72 7.30
CA PHE A 371 -6.71 8.54 6.66
C PHE A 371 -7.32 9.46 5.60
N PHE A 372 -6.86 10.71 5.53
CA PHE A 372 -7.36 11.71 4.58
C PHE A 372 -6.24 12.40 3.82
N ILE A 373 -6.36 12.43 2.49
CA ILE A 373 -5.47 13.21 1.62
C ILE A 373 -6.27 14.34 0.96
N PRO A 374 -6.08 15.59 1.40
CA PRO A 374 -6.73 16.74 0.78
C PRO A 374 -6.16 17.04 -0.62
N ALA A 375 -6.98 17.63 -1.48
CA ALA A 375 -6.63 17.91 -2.86
C ALA A 375 -5.33 18.73 -3.01
N PHE A 376 -5.08 19.67 -2.11
CA PHE A 376 -3.90 20.52 -2.14
C PHE A 376 -2.62 19.85 -1.64
N ALA A 377 -2.69 18.64 -1.09
CA ALA A 377 -1.51 17.90 -0.62
C ALA A 377 -0.70 17.29 -1.77
N GLN A 378 -1.32 17.08 -2.93
CA GLN A 378 -0.68 16.39 -4.05
C GLN A 378 -1.06 17.02 -5.40
N VAL A 379 -0.69 18.27 -5.58
CA VAL A 379 -0.73 18.95 -6.88
C VAL A 379 0.66 18.85 -7.50
N TRP A 380 0.84 17.98 -8.47
CA TRP A 380 2.14 17.53 -8.98
C TRP A 380 3.11 18.65 -9.38
N ASP A 381 2.63 19.69 -10.05
CA ASP A 381 3.45 20.85 -10.44
C ASP A 381 3.66 21.87 -9.32
N CYS A 382 3.20 21.56 -8.12
CA CYS A 382 3.46 22.30 -6.89
C CYS A 382 4.37 21.52 -5.92
N LEU A 383 4.83 20.32 -6.30
CA LEU A 383 5.80 19.57 -5.51
C LEU A 383 7.20 20.16 -5.66
N ASP A 384 7.94 20.24 -4.56
CA ASP A 384 9.37 20.52 -4.58
C ASP A 384 10.18 19.24 -4.88
N HIS A 385 11.50 19.38 -5.00
CA HIS A 385 12.41 18.27 -5.25
C HIS A 385 12.43 17.20 -4.14
N ARG A 386 11.88 17.48 -2.96
CA ARG A 386 11.74 16.56 -1.84
C ARG A 386 10.35 15.94 -1.75
N GLY A 387 9.46 16.24 -2.68
CA GLY A 387 8.11 15.72 -2.71
C GLY A 387 7.11 16.45 -1.81
N TYR A 388 7.47 17.61 -1.22
CA TYR A 388 6.56 18.45 -0.48
C TYR A 388 5.77 19.35 -1.41
N CYS A 389 4.47 19.47 -1.17
CA CYS A 389 3.62 20.35 -1.95
C CYS A 389 3.61 21.77 -1.38
N ASP A 390 3.88 22.77 -2.23
CA ASP A 390 3.61 24.17 -1.92
C ASP A 390 2.09 24.38 -1.84
N ARG A 391 1.57 24.38 -0.62
CA ARG A 391 0.13 24.39 -0.32
C ARG A 391 -0.55 25.65 -0.80
N GLU A 392 0.09 26.80 -0.65
CA GLU A 392 -0.49 28.09 -1.05
C GLU A 392 -0.60 28.18 -2.57
N LYS A 393 0.43 27.73 -3.28
CA LYS A 393 0.40 27.64 -4.75
C LYS A 393 -0.66 26.63 -5.20
N ALA A 394 -0.74 25.47 -4.54
CA ALA A 394 -1.72 24.44 -4.84
C ALA A 394 -3.16 24.91 -4.58
N LYS A 395 -3.42 25.54 -3.42
CA LYS A 395 -4.74 26.12 -3.08
C LYS A 395 -5.18 27.16 -4.11
N LYS A 396 -4.28 28.10 -4.47
CA LYS A 396 -4.57 29.11 -5.50
C LYS A 396 -4.90 28.49 -6.85
N LYS A 397 -4.18 27.43 -7.25
CA LYS A 397 -4.43 26.72 -8.50
C LYS A 397 -5.78 26.00 -8.50
N LEU A 398 -6.10 25.30 -7.43
CA LEU A 398 -7.37 24.61 -7.25
C LEU A 398 -8.54 25.60 -7.20
N GLN A 399 -8.37 26.73 -6.50
CA GLN A 399 -9.38 27.80 -6.47
C GLN A 399 -9.63 28.36 -7.87
N LYS A 400 -8.56 28.68 -8.62
CA LYS A 400 -8.70 29.16 -10.01
C LYS A 400 -9.43 28.17 -10.92
N SER A 401 -9.22 26.87 -10.71
CA SER A 401 -9.96 25.83 -11.43
C SER A 401 -11.43 25.81 -11.02
N ARG A 402 -11.73 25.91 -9.72
CA ARG A 402 -13.07 25.98 -9.19
C ARG A 402 -13.84 27.21 -9.67
N ASP A 403 -13.20 28.38 -9.70
CA ASP A 403 -13.81 29.64 -10.12
C ASP A 403 -14.27 29.60 -11.58
N LYS A 404 -13.60 28.81 -12.42
CA LYS A 404 -14.05 28.61 -13.80
C LYS A 404 -15.40 27.89 -13.90
N PHE A 405 -15.66 26.97 -12.96
CA PHE A 405 -16.92 26.21 -12.89
C PHE A 405 -18.01 26.97 -12.13
N LEU A 406 -17.67 27.91 -11.23
CA LEU A 406 -18.64 28.76 -10.54
C LEU A 406 -19.38 29.73 -11.49
N ASN A 407 -18.78 30.03 -12.63
CA ASN A 407 -19.40 30.85 -13.67
C ASN A 407 -20.30 30.05 -14.62
N ASP A 408 -20.39 28.73 -14.46
CA ASP A 408 -21.27 27.83 -15.18
C ASP A 408 -22.36 27.34 -14.21
N PRO A 409 -23.61 27.86 -14.30
CA PRO A 409 -24.68 27.48 -13.37
C PRO A 409 -25.07 25.99 -13.47
N GLU A 410 -24.72 25.29 -14.54
CA GLU A 410 -24.95 23.87 -14.74
C GLU A 410 -23.73 23.01 -14.29
N GLY A 411 -22.57 23.63 -14.04
CA GLY A 411 -21.30 22.97 -13.70
C GLY A 411 -21.04 22.82 -12.20
N LEU A 412 -21.96 23.18 -11.34
CA LEU A 412 -21.89 23.00 -9.88
C LEU A 412 -22.34 21.59 -9.49
N ILE A 413 -21.47 20.61 -9.70
CA ILE A 413 -21.57 19.29 -9.08
C ILE A 413 -20.51 19.13 -8.02
#